data_e68b5d93eccf1cc57123fabbba97a738
#
_entry.id   e68b5d93eccf1cc57123fabbba97a738
#
_cell.length_a   1.000
_cell.length_b   1.000
_cell.length_c   1.000
_cell.angle_alpha   90.00
_cell.angle_beta   90.00
_cell.angle_gamma   90.00
#
_symmetry.space_group_name_H-M   'P 1'
#
loop_
_entity.id
_entity.type
_entity.pdbx_description
1 polymer ?
#
loop_
_entity_poly.entity_id
_entity_poly.type
_entity_poly.pdbx_seq_one_letter_code
_entity_poly.pdbx_strand_id
1 'polypeptide(L)'
;MGIREDIENYRPCCEQEQRDKAVILDFIANNTDAFLRTNLVAHMTASAWVVDSSRERVLMVYHNIYDSWSWTGGHADGDEDLLAVALRECREETGVETVRPVSRDIFSLEVLTVDGHEKRGEYVPSHLHMNVTYLLEADVHETLRVREGENSGVRWFGLSEALEACSEPWFVERVYKKLNSKLRAVRASVYAVNVRALSDGELYARAYAASSPARRAKADRLLGEGDKRLALGAGLLLCRALTEAGVTEAPEIAFGEYGKPYLKNGGKHFSISHSGDWAVCAVSDAELGCDVERLRPIGMDVTRRFAPDERERILAEPDETRLGLFFRCWTLKESFMKATGLGMRAETDAFSVAAADETGVIRSADGRSFAFWESGELPGHCLAVCAAGDRLAAGLKIVDIEELLTENTGP
;
A
#
# COMPACT_ATOMS: atom_id res chain seq x y z
N MET A 1 -10.52 4.26 21.44
CA MET A 1 -10.40 5.55 20.73
C MET A 1 -11.78 5.94 20.23
N GLY A 2 -12.17 7.22 20.37
CA GLY A 2 -13.44 7.70 19.84
C GLY A 2 -13.26 8.20 18.42
N ILE A 3 -14.35 8.28 17.64
CA ILE A 3 -14.31 8.72 16.23
C ILE A 3 -13.61 10.06 16.01
N ARG A 4 -13.70 10.99 16.98
CA ARG A 4 -13.00 12.26 16.90
C ARG A 4 -11.48 12.08 16.85
N GLU A 5 -10.92 11.23 17.69
CA GLU A 5 -9.49 10.92 17.71
C GLU A 5 -9.05 10.22 16.41
N ASP A 6 -9.89 9.32 15.87
CA ASP A 6 -9.63 8.67 14.58
C ASP A 6 -9.59 9.70 13.45
N ILE A 7 -10.50 10.69 13.44
CA ILE A 7 -10.48 11.78 12.47
C ILE A 7 -9.25 12.69 12.68
N GLU A 8 -8.88 13.01 13.93
CA GLU A 8 -7.67 13.80 14.23
C GLU A 8 -6.39 13.11 13.72
N ASN A 9 -6.34 11.79 13.80
CA ASN A 9 -5.21 10.98 13.33
C ASN A 9 -5.24 10.69 11.82
N TYR A 10 -6.39 10.85 11.15
CA TYR A 10 -6.53 10.63 9.72
C TYR A 10 -5.61 11.53 8.90
N ARG A 11 -4.93 10.98 7.90
CA ARG A 11 -4.03 11.71 6.98
C ARG A 11 -4.71 11.95 5.64
N PRO A 12 -5.10 13.21 5.35
CA PRO A 12 -5.70 13.56 4.07
C PRO A 12 -4.76 13.27 2.90
N CYS A 13 -5.28 12.70 1.80
CA CYS A 13 -4.52 12.45 0.59
C CYS A 13 -4.50 13.63 -0.39
N CYS A 14 -5.37 14.63 -0.19
CA CYS A 14 -5.51 15.79 -1.07
C CYS A 14 -6.04 17.02 -0.31
N GLU A 15 -6.01 18.19 -0.97
CA GLU A 15 -6.48 19.46 -0.40
C GLU A 15 -7.96 19.39 0.02
N GLN A 16 -8.82 18.71 -0.76
CA GLN A 16 -10.23 18.54 -0.41
C GLN A 16 -10.37 17.86 0.95
N GLU A 17 -9.77 16.68 1.14
CA GLU A 17 -9.86 15.98 2.42
C GLU A 17 -9.25 16.76 3.58
N GLN A 18 -8.21 17.55 3.33
CA GLN A 18 -7.61 18.42 4.35
C GLN A 18 -8.61 19.47 4.84
N ARG A 19 -9.37 20.08 3.92
CA ARG A 19 -10.41 21.06 4.25
C ARG A 19 -11.62 20.40 4.90
N ASP A 20 -12.09 19.31 4.33
CA ASP A 20 -13.23 18.55 4.84
C ASP A 20 -12.97 18.04 6.26
N LYS A 21 -11.78 17.50 6.53
CA LYS A 21 -11.34 17.11 7.88
C LYS A 21 -11.46 18.25 8.88
N ALA A 22 -10.99 19.45 8.53
CA ALA A 22 -11.04 20.61 9.41
C ALA A 22 -12.50 21.00 9.73
N VAL A 23 -13.37 20.99 8.73
CA VAL A 23 -14.81 21.28 8.89
C VAL A 23 -15.49 20.24 9.77
N ILE A 24 -15.24 18.95 9.54
CA ILE A 24 -15.82 17.86 10.32
C ILE A 24 -15.41 17.94 11.79
N LEU A 25 -14.13 18.18 12.07
CA LEU A 25 -13.63 18.31 13.44
C LEU A 25 -14.23 19.52 14.16
N ASP A 26 -14.34 20.67 13.49
CA ASP A 26 -14.98 21.87 14.03
C ASP A 26 -16.48 21.62 14.29
N PHE A 27 -17.16 20.94 13.36
CA PHE A 27 -18.57 20.60 13.52
C PHE A 27 -18.82 19.69 14.74
N ILE A 28 -18.06 18.62 14.91
CA ILE A 28 -18.18 17.71 16.08
C ILE A 28 -17.89 18.46 17.37
N ALA A 29 -16.91 19.38 17.37
CA ALA A 29 -16.54 20.11 18.58
C ALA A 29 -17.60 21.10 19.06
N ASN A 30 -18.41 21.64 18.13
CA ASN A 30 -19.35 22.74 18.43
C ASN A 30 -20.83 22.29 18.44
N ASN A 31 -21.16 21.03 18.12
CA ASN A 31 -22.52 20.53 18.04
C ASN A 31 -22.68 19.25 18.87
N THR A 32 -23.41 19.33 19.96
CA THR A 32 -23.68 18.16 20.83
C THR A 32 -24.62 17.13 20.19
N ASP A 33 -25.34 17.53 19.15
CA ASP A 33 -26.26 16.73 18.32
C ASP A 33 -25.67 16.35 16.96
N ALA A 34 -24.33 16.44 16.81
CA ALA A 34 -23.62 16.18 15.57
C ALA A 34 -23.97 14.81 14.93
N PHE A 35 -24.27 13.80 15.74
CA PHE A 35 -24.61 12.44 15.29
C PHE A 35 -26.10 12.20 15.09
N LEU A 36 -26.96 13.22 15.27
CA LEU A 36 -28.41 13.10 15.20
C LEU A 36 -28.97 13.82 13.96
N ARG A 37 -29.91 13.19 13.27
CA ARG A 37 -30.67 13.83 12.16
C ARG A 37 -31.56 15.00 12.61
N THR A 38 -31.73 15.20 13.91
CA THR A 38 -32.41 16.38 14.46
C THR A 38 -31.61 17.66 14.23
N ASN A 39 -30.30 17.57 13.99
CA ASN A 39 -29.52 18.67 13.45
C ASN A 39 -29.84 18.80 11.94
N LEU A 40 -30.72 19.73 11.60
CA LEU A 40 -31.20 19.93 10.25
C LEU A 40 -30.22 20.66 9.33
N VAL A 41 -29.10 21.17 9.86
CA VAL A 41 -28.08 21.87 9.09
C VAL A 41 -27.00 20.90 8.59
N ALA A 42 -26.55 20.03 9.48
CA ALA A 42 -25.57 19.01 9.17
C ALA A 42 -25.60 17.89 10.21
N HIS A 43 -25.18 16.69 9.84
CA HIS A 43 -25.01 15.58 10.77
C HIS A 43 -24.02 14.54 10.23
N MET A 44 -23.50 13.71 11.15
CA MET A 44 -22.54 12.67 10.81
C MET A 44 -23.21 11.53 10.05
N THR A 45 -22.50 11.05 9.02
CA THR A 45 -22.85 9.88 8.23
C THR A 45 -21.66 8.96 8.05
N ALA A 46 -21.92 7.71 7.72
CA ALA A 46 -20.89 6.74 7.38
C ALA A 46 -21.20 6.09 6.05
N SER A 47 -20.20 5.98 5.20
CA SER A 47 -20.30 5.30 3.90
C SER A 47 -19.25 4.20 3.77
N ALA A 48 -19.49 3.27 2.85
CA ALA A 48 -18.56 2.22 2.54
C ALA A 48 -18.21 2.20 1.06
N TRP A 49 -16.91 2.14 0.76
CA TRP A 49 -16.42 1.71 -0.54
C TRP A 49 -16.18 0.21 -0.46
N VAL A 50 -17.14 -0.56 -0.97
CA VAL A 50 -17.16 -2.03 -0.83
C VAL A 50 -16.51 -2.65 -2.05
N VAL A 51 -15.39 -3.35 -1.88
CA VAL A 51 -14.62 -3.94 -2.96
C VAL A 51 -14.58 -5.47 -2.86
N ASP A 52 -14.24 -6.13 -3.96
CA ASP A 52 -13.90 -7.55 -3.97
C ASP A 52 -12.46 -7.78 -3.46
N SER A 53 -12.08 -9.02 -3.22
CA SER A 53 -10.74 -9.38 -2.76
C SER A 53 -9.62 -8.99 -3.74
N SER A 54 -9.93 -8.90 -5.04
CA SER A 54 -8.98 -8.41 -6.06
C SER A 54 -8.84 -6.89 -6.09
N ARG A 55 -9.80 -6.16 -5.47
CA ARG A 55 -9.94 -4.71 -5.52
C ARG A 55 -10.10 -4.15 -6.94
N GLU A 56 -10.63 -4.95 -7.83
CA GLU A 56 -10.92 -4.57 -9.22
C GLU A 56 -12.39 -4.23 -9.44
N ARG A 57 -13.26 -4.61 -8.48
CA ARG A 57 -14.70 -4.37 -8.53
C ARG A 57 -15.17 -3.64 -7.28
N VAL A 58 -16.22 -2.85 -7.46
CA VAL A 58 -16.93 -2.15 -6.37
C VAL A 58 -18.40 -2.50 -6.39
N LEU A 59 -18.99 -2.70 -5.22
CA LEU A 59 -20.42 -2.94 -5.04
C LEU A 59 -21.14 -1.61 -4.93
N MET A 60 -22.16 -1.40 -5.76
CA MET A 60 -22.98 -0.18 -5.76
C MET A 60 -24.47 -0.50 -5.69
N VAL A 61 -25.23 0.45 -5.20
CA VAL A 61 -26.68 0.42 -5.13
C VAL A 61 -27.28 1.49 -6.04
N TYR A 62 -28.42 1.20 -6.68
CA TYR A 62 -29.16 2.21 -7.43
C TYR A 62 -30.12 2.94 -6.50
N HIS A 63 -29.74 4.16 -6.14
CA HIS A 63 -30.46 4.94 -5.14
C HIS A 63 -31.65 5.69 -5.77
N ASN A 64 -32.87 5.38 -5.33
CA ASN A 64 -34.10 5.88 -5.96
C ASN A 64 -34.28 7.41 -5.87
N ILE A 65 -33.78 8.06 -4.80
CA ILE A 65 -33.91 9.53 -4.62
C ILE A 65 -32.95 10.28 -5.57
N TYR A 66 -31.73 9.75 -5.75
CA TYR A 66 -30.71 10.41 -6.58
C TYR A 66 -30.75 9.96 -8.04
N ASP A 67 -31.56 8.93 -8.36
CA ASP A 67 -31.66 8.31 -9.69
C ASP A 67 -30.27 7.98 -10.27
N SER A 68 -29.43 7.39 -9.42
CA SER A 68 -28.00 7.16 -9.70
C SER A 68 -27.47 5.92 -9.01
N TRP A 69 -26.46 5.29 -9.61
CA TRP A 69 -25.64 4.31 -8.92
C TRP A 69 -24.74 5.01 -7.90
N SER A 70 -24.75 4.53 -6.68
CA SER A 70 -24.08 5.13 -5.55
C SER A 70 -23.41 4.06 -4.67
N TRP A 71 -22.46 4.47 -3.85
CA TRP A 71 -21.92 3.66 -2.77
C TRP A 71 -22.97 3.37 -1.70
N THR A 72 -22.65 2.50 -0.74
CA THR A 72 -23.53 2.24 0.42
C THR A 72 -23.22 3.19 1.55
N GLY A 73 -24.23 3.56 2.33
CA GLY A 73 -24.03 4.40 3.50
C GLY A 73 -25.32 4.93 4.11
N GLY A 74 -25.19 5.46 5.32
CA GLY A 74 -26.33 5.96 6.07
C GLY A 74 -25.95 6.91 7.21
N HIS A 75 -26.97 7.28 7.96
CA HIS A 75 -26.84 8.24 9.06
C HIS A 75 -26.33 7.56 10.32
N ALA A 76 -25.59 8.31 11.12
CA ALA A 76 -25.10 7.84 12.42
C ALA A 76 -26.25 7.54 13.40
N ASP A 77 -27.30 8.36 13.41
CA ASP A 77 -28.51 8.20 14.26
C ASP A 77 -28.19 8.02 15.75
N GLY A 78 -27.16 8.72 16.21
CA GLY A 78 -26.67 8.68 17.59
C GLY A 78 -25.59 7.65 17.87
N ASP A 79 -25.23 6.83 16.88
CA ASP A 79 -24.13 5.88 17.00
C ASP A 79 -22.79 6.55 16.64
N GLU A 80 -21.83 6.53 17.55
CA GLU A 80 -20.50 7.09 17.34
C GLU A 80 -19.52 6.07 16.73
N ASP A 81 -19.86 4.76 16.69
CA ASP A 81 -19.07 3.76 15.94
C ASP A 81 -19.48 3.79 14.46
N LEU A 82 -18.92 4.75 13.72
CA LEU A 82 -19.23 4.95 12.31
C LEU A 82 -18.79 3.77 11.42
N LEU A 83 -17.83 2.95 11.85
CA LEU A 83 -17.50 1.70 11.15
C LEU A 83 -18.65 0.68 11.30
N ALA A 84 -19.22 0.56 12.49
CA ALA A 84 -20.38 -0.30 12.71
C ALA A 84 -21.60 0.19 11.88
N VAL A 85 -21.79 1.50 11.78
CA VAL A 85 -22.82 2.11 10.91
C VAL A 85 -22.60 1.72 9.45
N ALA A 86 -21.39 1.92 8.91
CA ALA A 86 -21.07 1.58 7.51
C ALA A 86 -21.29 0.10 7.20
N LEU A 87 -20.91 -0.80 8.11
CA LEU A 87 -21.12 -2.24 7.98
C LEU A 87 -22.60 -2.61 8.01
N ARG A 88 -23.38 -1.99 8.90
CA ARG A 88 -24.83 -2.20 9.01
C ARG A 88 -25.54 -1.78 7.73
N GLU A 89 -25.31 -0.53 7.29
CA GLU A 89 -25.93 0.00 6.08
C GLU A 89 -25.56 -0.82 4.84
N CYS A 90 -24.29 -1.21 4.69
CA CYS A 90 -23.88 -2.08 3.60
C CYS A 90 -24.70 -3.39 3.56
N ARG A 91 -24.88 -4.07 4.71
CA ARG A 91 -25.67 -5.30 4.79
C ARG A 91 -27.14 -5.08 4.48
N GLU A 92 -27.71 -4.01 5.02
CA GLU A 92 -29.13 -3.67 4.82
C GLU A 92 -29.45 -3.33 3.37
N GLU A 93 -28.58 -2.54 2.71
CA GLU A 93 -28.80 -2.06 1.35
C GLU A 93 -28.46 -3.10 0.27
N THR A 94 -27.53 -4.04 0.55
CA THR A 94 -27.01 -4.98 -0.46
C THR A 94 -27.36 -6.43 -0.21
N GLY A 95 -27.71 -6.78 1.04
CA GLY A 95 -27.93 -8.15 1.46
C GLY A 95 -26.67 -8.99 1.64
N VAL A 96 -25.48 -8.41 1.49
CA VAL A 96 -24.19 -9.10 1.71
C VAL A 96 -23.95 -9.31 3.21
N GLU A 97 -23.71 -10.55 3.64
CA GLU A 97 -23.56 -10.91 5.05
C GLU A 97 -22.11 -10.98 5.51
N THR A 98 -21.18 -11.43 4.62
CA THR A 98 -19.77 -11.66 4.96
C THR A 98 -18.90 -10.40 4.82
N VAL A 99 -19.52 -9.24 4.60
CA VAL A 99 -18.77 -7.97 4.48
C VAL A 99 -17.94 -7.69 5.73
N ARG A 100 -16.67 -7.37 5.53
CA ARG A 100 -15.69 -7.09 6.57
C ARG A 100 -14.89 -5.83 6.26
N PRO A 101 -14.39 -5.10 7.27
CA PRO A 101 -13.48 -4.00 7.02
C PRO A 101 -12.11 -4.54 6.56
N VAL A 102 -11.52 -3.87 5.56
CA VAL A 102 -10.13 -4.13 5.17
C VAL A 102 -9.18 -3.65 6.27
N SER A 103 -9.50 -2.52 6.90
CA SER A 103 -8.91 -2.05 8.15
C SER A 103 -9.97 -1.30 8.97
N ARG A 104 -9.72 -1.08 10.26
CA ARG A 104 -10.58 -0.21 11.09
C ARG A 104 -10.36 1.28 10.83
N ASP A 105 -9.37 1.64 10.03
CA ASP A 105 -9.01 3.01 9.76
C ASP A 105 -9.99 3.69 8.81
N ILE A 106 -10.13 4.98 8.96
CA ILE A 106 -10.87 5.83 8.02
C ILE A 106 -10.20 5.77 6.65
N PHE A 107 -10.99 5.42 5.62
CA PHE A 107 -10.51 5.37 4.24
C PHE A 107 -10.58 6.73 3.57
N SER A 108 -11.63 7.52 3.84
CA SER A 108 -11.82 8.85 3.24
C SER A 108 -12.72 9.73 4.10
N LEU A 109 -12.59 11.05 3.94
CA LEU A 109 -13.45 12.06 4.57
C LEU A 109 -14.05 12.98 3.51
N GLU A 110 -15.34 13.26 3.62
CA GLU A 110 -16.08 14.14 2.72
C GLU A 110 -17.10 15.00 3.47
N VAL A 111 -17.22 16.25 3.05
CA VAL A 111 -18.40 17.07 3.34
C VAL A 111 -19.30 17.06 2.11
N LEU A 112 -20.46 16.42 2.22
CA LEU A 112 -21.37 16.18 1.10
C LEU A 112 -22.60 17.06 1.22
N THR A 113 -23.07 17.59 0.11
CA THR A 113 -24.34 18.33 0.05
C THR A 113 -25.49 17.36 -0.24
N VAL A 114 -26.59 17.54 0.47
CA VAL A 114 -27.86 16.86 0.20
C VAL A 114 -28.88 17.91 -0.20
N ASP A 115 -29.42 17.78 -1.39
CA ASP A 115 -30.47 18.66 -1.86
C ASP A 115 -31.80 18.39 -1.13
N GLY A 116 -32.60 19.44 -0.99
CA GLY A 116 -33.95 19.32 -0.41
C GLY A 116 -34.82 18.34 -1.22
N HIS A 117 -35.45 17.40 -0.53
CA HIS A 117 -36.22 16.34 -1.16
C HIS A 117 -37.46 15.96 -0.33
N GLU A 118 -38.36 15.23 -0.93
CA GLU A 118 -39.50 14.64 -0.20
C GLU A 118 -39.17 13.19 0.21
N LYS A 119 -39.36 12.88 1.49
CA LYS A 119 -39.24 11.53 2.03
C LYS A 119 -40.48 11.15 2.80
N ARG A 120 -41.21 10.12 2.37
CA ARG A 120 -42.45 9.64 2.99
C ARG A 120 -43.54 10.72 3.12
N GLY A 121 -43.56 11.67 2.17
CA GLY A 121 -44.55 12.77 2.16
C GLY A 121 -44.17 13.97 3.05
N GLU A 122 -42.98 14.00 3.63
CA GLU A 122 -42.46 15.13 4.38
C GLU A 122 -41.28 15.76 3.63
N TYR A 123 -41.22 17.10 3.63
CA TYR A 123 -40.10 17.83 3.04
C TYR A 123 -38.89 17.82 3.96
N VAL A 124 -37.78 17.33 3.44
CA VAL A 124 -36.44 17.38 4.09
C VAL A 124 -35.67 18.55 3.49
N PRO A 125 -35.23 19.55 4.29
CA PRO A 125 -34.47 20.68 3.79
C PRO A 125 -33.08 20.26 3.33
N SER A 126 -32.43 21.05 2.46
CA SER A 126 -31.02 20.86 2.10
C SER A 126 -30.14 20.95 3.33
N HIS A 127 -29.20 20.05 3.43
CA HIS A 127 -28.28 19.94 4.58
C HIS A 127 -26.95 19.33 4.17
N LEU A 128 -25.99 19.25 5.10
CA LEU A 128 -24.70 18.64 4.87
C LEU A 128 -24.56 17.30 5.59
N HIS A 129 -23.95 16.35 4.91
CA HIS A 129 -23.45 15.13 5.52
C HIS A 129 -21.97 15.28 5.82
N MET A 130 -21.60 15.18 7.10
CA MET A 130 -20.24 15.06 7.58
C MET A 130 -19.84 13.60 7.50
N ASN A 131 -19.31 13.17 6.36
CA ASN A 131 -19.20 11.78 5.99
C ASN A 131 -17.83 11.18 6.30
N VAL A 132 -17.84 9.98 6.87
CA VAL A 132 -16.66 9.14 7.08
C VAL A 132 -16.82 7.88 6.24
N THR A 133 -15.88 7.65 5.33
CA THR A 133 -15.89 6.49 4.44
C THR A 133 -14.93 5.41 4.95
N TYR A 134 -15.39 4.16 4.96
CA TYR A 134 -14.57 2.98 5.25
C TYR A 134 -14.38 2.11 4.01
N LEU A 135 -13.23 1.44 3.93
CA LEU A 135 -12.98 0.43 2.91
C LEU A 135 -13.42 -0.94 3.44
N LEU A 136 -14.43 -1.50 2.79
CA LEU A 136 -14.94 -2.82 3.12
C LEU A 136 -14.64 -3.81 1.99
N GLU A 137 -14.57 -5.09 2.32
CA GLU A 137 -14.40 -6.19 1.39
C GLU A 137 -15.54 -7.18 1.52
N ALA A 138 -16.06 -7.65 0.38
CA ALA A 138 -17.13 -8.64 0.33
C ALA A 138 -16.89 -9.66 -0.79
N ASP A 139 -17.54 -10.85 -0.69
CA ASP A 139 -17.46 -11.87 -1.71
C ASP A 139 -18.40 -11.52 -2.89
N VAL A 140 -17.85 -11.48 -4.11
CA VAL A 140 -18.61 -11.22 -5.35
C VAL A 140 -19.65 -12.29 -5.67
N HIS A 141 -19.55 -13.46 -5.05
CA HIS A 141 -20.43 -14.59 -5.28
C HIS A 141 -21.63 -14.63 -4.32
N GLU A 142 -21.70 -13.74 -3.35
CA GLU A 142 -22.86 -13.64 -2.47
C GLU A 142 -24.11 -13.19 -3.21
N THR A 143 -25.25 -13.64 -2.74
CA THR A 143 -26.55 -13.25 -3.29
C THR A 143 -26.90 -11.83 -2.87
N LEU A 144 -26.98 -10.94 -3.85
CA LEU A 144 -27.35 -9.55 -3.64
C LEU A 144 -28.88 -9.39 -3.49
N ARG A 145 -29.31 -8.48 -2.63
CA ARG A 145 -30.71 -8.13 -2.40
C ARG A 145 -30.88 -6.62 -2.30
N VAL A 146 -31.88 -6.09 -2.93
CA VAL A 146 -32.26 -4.68 -2.80
C VAL A 146 -32.99 -4.44 -1.46
N ARG A 147 -32.82 -3.25 -0.91
CA ARG A 147 -33.62 -2.76 0.23
C ARG A 147 -34.86 -2.07 -0.32
N GLU A 148 -36.02 -2.72 -0.16
CA GLU A 148 -37.30 -2.17 -0.65
C GLU A 148 -37.55 -0.74 -0.12
N GLY A 149 -37.86 0.17 -1.04
CA GLY A 149 -38.16 1.57 -0.74
C GLY A 149 -36.96 2.51 -0.65
N GLU A 150 -35.74 2.03 -0.68
CA GLU A 150 -34.52 2.85 -0.68
C GLU A 150 -33.71 2.70 -1.98
N ASN A 151 -33.47 1.47 -2.42
CA ASN A 151 -32.80 1.21 -3.68
C ASN A 151 -33.59 0.26 -4.58
N SER A 152 -33.32 0.29 -5.88
CA SER A 152 -33.96 -0.57 -6.89
C SER A 152 -32.96 -1.44 -7.64
N GLY A 153 -31.68 -1.37 -7.33
CA GLY A 153 -30.63 -2.19 -7.91
C GLY A 153 -29.45 -2.35 -6.97
N VAL A 154 -28.80 -3.51 -7.02
CA VAL A 154 -27.51 -3.77 -6.34
C VAL A 154 -26.66 -4.56 -7.32
N ARG A 155 -25.44 -4.10 -7.60
CA ARG A 155 -24.57 -4.76 -8.59
C ARG A 155 -23.09 -4.48 -8.34
N TRP A 156 -22.26 -5.45 -8.68
CA TRP A 156 -20.82 -5.28 -8.82
C TRP A 156 -20.46 -4.64 -10.16
N PHE A 157 -19.60 -3.62 -10.10
CA PHE A 157 -19.05 -2.92 -11.25
C PHE A 157 -17.52 -3.05 -11.27
N GLY A 158 -16.90 -3.06 -12.44
CA GLY A 158 -15.48 -2.71 -12.53
C GLY A 158 -15.25 -1.27 -12.10
N LEU A 159 -14.08 -0.95 -11.53
CA LEU A 159 -13.81 0.40 -10.98
C LEU A 159 -14.05 1.54 -11.99
N SER A 160 -13.73 1.34 -13.27
CA SER A 160 -13.99 2.33 -14.33
C SER A 160 -15.46 2.36 -14.72
N GLU A 161 -16.11 1.20 -14.81
CA GLU A 161 -17.55 1.06 -15.13
C GLU A 161 -18.43 1.76 -14.07
N ALA A 162 -18.04 1.70 -12.79
CA ALA A 162 -18.72 2.37 -11.69
C ALA A 162 -18.76 3.90 -11.88
N LEU A 163 -17.68 4.48 -12.43
CA LEU A 163 -17.62 5.92 -12.71
C LEU A 163 -18.56 6.31 -13.85
N GLU A 164 -18.73 5.44 -14.85
CA GLU A 164 -19.62 5.67 -15.99
C GLU A 164 -21.10 5.45 -15.62
N ALA A 165 -21.36 4.54 -14.68
CA ALA A 165 -22.72 4.23 -14.23
C ALA A 165 -23.34 5.31 -13.33
N CYS A 166 -22.50 6.06 -12.61
CA CYS A 166 -22.96 7.14 -11.74
C CYS A 166 -23.35 8.37 -12.57
N SER A 167 -24.59 8.85 -12.37
CA SER A 167 -25.12 10.05 -13.07
C SER A 167 -24.74 11.37 -12.39
N GLU A 168 -24.01 11.35 -11.27
CA GLU A 168 -23.64 12.52 -10.47
C GLU A 168 -22.18 12.96 -10.74
N PRO A 169 -21.92 13.95 -11.64
CA PRO A 169 -20.56 14.29 -12.07
C PRO A 169 -19.65 14.73 -10.93
N TRP A 170 -20.19 15.43 -9.93
CA TRP A 170 -19.42 15.87 -8.77
C TRP A 170 -18.92 14.69 -7.92
N PHE A 171 -19.79 13.70 -7.65
CA PHE A 171 -19.41 12.48 -6.93
C PHE A 171 -18.35 11.69 -7.71
N VAL A 172 -18.53 11.53 -9.01
CA VAL A 172 -17.54 10.87 -9.88
C VAL A 172 -16.18 11.55 -9.76
N GLU A 173 -16.15 12.88 -9.92
CA GLU A 173 -14.90 13.64 -10.02
C GLU A 173 -14.19 13.82 -8.67
N ARG A 174 -14.95 14.04 -7.60
CA ARG A 174 -14.42 14.43 -6.29
C ARG A 174 -14.39 13.30 -5.27
N VAL A 175 -15.21 12.27 -5.44
CA VAL A 175 -15.31 11.16 -4.50
C VAL A 175 -14.79 9.86 -5.15
N TYR A 176 -15.47 9.32 -6.14
CA TYR A 176 -15.19 7.96 -6.63
C TYR A 176 -13.84 7.82 -7.32
N LYS A 177 -13.42 8.81 -8.13
CA LYS A 177 -12.06 8.82 -8.70
C LYS A 177 -10.98 8.86 -7.61
N LYS A 178 -11.21 9.63 -6.54
CA LYS A 178 -10.32 9.69 -5.37
C LYS A 178 -10.25 8.33 -4.67
N LEU A 179 -11.41 7.70 -4.36
CA LEU A 179 -11.46 6.38 -3.73
C LEU A 179 -10.76 5.32 -4.60
N ASN A 180 -11.05 5.29 -5.90
CA ASN A 180 -10.39 4.39 -6.83
C ASN A 180 -8.87 4.62 -6.92
N SER A 181 -8.41 5.86 -6.81
CA SER A 181 -6.97 6.15 -6.80
C SER A 181 -6.27 5.56 -5.58
N LYS A 182 -6.95 5.54 -4.42
CA LYS A 182 -6.47 4.93 -3.19
C LYS A 182 -6.41 3.40 -3.25
N LEU A 183 -7.21 2.77 -4.13
CA LEU A 183 -7.21 1.31 -4.32
C LEU A 183 -6.11 0.81 -5.27
N ARG A 184 -5.48 1.69 -6.04
CA ARG A 184 -4.50 1.26 -7.03
C ARG A 184 -3.35 0.56 -6.36
N ALA A 185 -3.14 -0.70 -6.73
CA ALA A 185 -1.95 -1.42 -6.34
C ALA A 185 -0.72 -0.73 -6.95
N VAL A 186 0.25 -0.40 -6.12
CA VAL A 186 1.59 -0.06 -6.59
C VAL A 186 2.13 -1.28 -7.33
N ARG A 187 2.66 -1.08 -8.52
CA ARG A 187 3.32 -2.15 -9.28
C ARG A 187 4.82 -2.02 -9.12
N ALA A 188 5.48 -3.11 -8.75
CA ALA A 188 6.93 -3.21 -8.72
C ALA A 188 7.40 -4.37 -9.59
N SER A 189 8.40 -4.10 -10.41
CA SER A 189 9.16 -5.15 -11.09
C SER A 189 10.36 -5.51 -10.23
N VAL A 190 10.51 -6.78 -9.89
CA VAL A 190 11.59 -7.28 -9.02
C VAL A 190 12.49 -8.20 -9.85
N TYR A 191 13.77 -7.96 -9.78
CA TYR A 191 14.77 -8.72 -10.52
C TYR A 191 15.78 -9.30 -9.54
N ALA A 192 16.24 -10.53 -9.81
CA ALA A 192 17.33 -11.15 -9.07
C ALA A 192 18.36 -11.77 -10.00
N VAL A 193 19.63 -11.70 -9.64
CA VAL A 193 20.73 -12.36 -10.34
C VAL A 193 21.62 -13.10 -9.36
N ASN A 194 21.99 -14.33 -9.70
CA ASN A 194 23.00 -15.07 -8.96
C ASN A 194 24.39 -14.74 -9.53
N VAL A 195 25.25 -14.13 -8.70
CA VAL A 195 26.59 -13.68 -9.13
C VAL A 195 27.67 -14.74 -8.95
N ARG A 196 27.33 -15.95 -8.57
CA ARG A 196 28.28 -17.04 -8.37
C ARG A 196 29.07 -17.37 -9.64
N ALA A 197 28.43 -17.29 -10.81
CA ALA A 197 29.07 -17.50 -12.08
C ALA A 197 30.24 -16.51 -12.38
N LEU A 198 30.21 -15.30 -11.77
CA LEU A 198 31.30 -14.34 -11.83
C LEU A 198 32.56 -14.79 -11.05
N SER A 199 32.58 -16.01 -10.48
CA SER A 199 33.86 -16.64 -10.03
C SER A 199 34.73 -17.08 -11.21
N ASP A 200 34.15 -17.22 -12.40
CA ASP A 200 34.90 -17.34 -13.64
C ASP A 200 35.55 -16.01 -14.03
N GLY A 201 36.86 -16.04 -14.28
CA GLY A 201 37.62 -14.83 -14.56
C GLY A 201 37.25 -14.11 -15.86
N GLU A 202 36.80 -14.86 -16.87
CA GLU A 202 36.37 -14.29 -18.16
C GLU A 202 35.03 -13.59 -18.00
N LEU A 203 34.07 -14.23 -17.34
CA LEU A 203 32.77 -13.63 -17.03
C LEU A 203 32.92 -12.40 -16.11
N TYR A 204 33.83 -12.47 -15.14
CA TYR A 204 34.14 -11.32 -14.29
C TYR A 204 34.66 -10.13 -15.10
N ALA A 205 35.66 -10.38 -15.98
CA ALA A 205 36.22 -9.33 -16.82
C ALA A 205 35.19 -8.69 -17.75
N ARG A 206 34.30 -9.49 -18.33
CA ARG A 206 33.15 -8.99 -19.13
C ARG A 206 32.19 -8.15 -18.29
N ALA A 207 31.81 -8.61 -17.09
CA ALA A 207 30.96 -7.88 -16.17
C ALA A 207 31.59 -6.56 -15.71
N TYR A 208 32.88 -6.56 -15.43
CA TYR A 208 33.62 -5.37 -15.09
C TYR A 208 33.65 -4.36 -16.25
N ALA A 209 33.92 -4.81 -17.47
CA ALA A 209 33.95 -3.97 -18.67
C ALA A 209 32.58 -3.34 -18.97
N ALA A 210 31.49 -4.12 -18.82
CA ALA A 210 30.11 -3.67 -19.04
C ALA A 210 29.59 -2.75 -17.92
N SER A 211 30.26 -2.68 -16.78
CA SER A 211 29.84 -1.87 -15.64
C SER A 211 30.20 -0.39 -15.81
N SER A 212 29.37 0.51 -15.26
CA SER A 212 29.66 1.95 -15.25
C SER A 212 30.96 2.28 -14.48
N PRO A 213 31.64 3.40 -14.79
CA PRO A 213 32.86 3.83 -14.07
C PRO A 213 32.67 3.92 -12.56
N ALA A 214 31.48 4.38 -12.10
CA ALA A 214 31.16 4.46 -10.68
C ALA A 214 31.04 3.08 -10.03
N ARG A 215 30.49 2.08 -10.74
CA ARG A 215 30.40 0.69 -10.28
C ARG A 215 31.74 0.01 -10.22
N ARG A 216 32.57 0.20 -11.22
CA ARG A 216 33.98 -0.29 -11.21
C ARG A 216 34.73 0.27 -10.02
N ALA A 217 34.71 1.58 -9.82
CA ALA A 217 35.35 2.23 -8.69
C ALA A 217 34.81 1.74 -7.32
N LYS A 218 33.53 1.37 -7.22
CA LYS A 218 32.97 0.74 -6.03
C LYS A 218 33.54 -0.67 -5.83
N ALA A 219 33.56 -1.50 -6.87
CA ALA A 219 34.07 -2.85 -6.80
C ALA A 219 35.58 -2.87 -6.42
N ASP A 220 36.37 -1.96 -6.98
CA ASP A 220 37.80 -1.85 -6.72
C ASP A 220 38.17 -1.52 -5.25
N ARG A 221 37.25 -0.86 -4.53
CA ARG A 221 37.41 -0.52 -3.11
C ARG A 221 37.05 -1.68 -2.16
N LEU A 222 36.38 -2.70 -2.65
CA LEU A 222 35.96 -3.84 -1.84
C LEU A 222 37.11 -4.85 -1.72
N LEU A 223 37.26 -5.44 -0.52
CA LEU A 223 38.31 -6.41 -0.26
C LEU A 223 37.89 -7.84 -0.62
N GLY A 224 36.62 -8.17 -0.40
CA GLY A 224 36.10 -9.52 -0.63
C GLY A 224 35.73 -9.74 -2.10
N GLU A 225 36.22 -10.84 -2.69
CA GLU A 225 35.89 -11.19 -4.08
C GLU A 225 34.36 -11.41 -4.27
N GLY A 226 33.67 -11.95 -3.25
CA GLY A 226 32.22 -12.06 -3.24
C GLY A 226 31.53 -10.69 -3.33
N ASP A 227 32.00 -9.72 -2.55
CA ASP A 227 31.48 -8.37 -2.51
C ASP A 227 31.68 -7.63 -3.84
N LYS A 228 32.84 -7.84 -4.48
CA LYS A 228 33.14 -7.31 -5.82
C LYS A 228 32.12 -7.84 -6.85
N ARG A 229 31.89 -9.17 -6.85
CA ARG A 229 30.89 -9.80 -7.73
C ARG A 229 29.50 -9.26 -7.51
N LEU A 230 29.08 -9.13 -6.25
CA LEU A 230 27.78 -8.55 -5.89
C LEU A 230 27.67 -7.09 -6.35
N ALA A 231 28.72 -6.29 -6.19
CA ALA A 231 28.71 -4.90 -6.64
C ALA A 231 28.53 -4.78 -8.16
N LEU A 232 29.21 -5.63 -8.95
CA LEU A 232 29.09 -5.64 -10.41
C LEU A 232 27.71 -6.17 -10.83
N GLY A 233 27.27 -7.33 -10.32
CA GLY A 233 25.98 -7.93 -10.65
C GLY A 233 24.81 -7.02 -10.30
N ALA A 234 24.82 -6.37 -9.13
CA ALA A 234 23.80 -5.40 -8.75
C ALA A 234 23.77 -4.16 -9.66
N GLY A 235 24.93 -3.75 -10.20
CA GLY A 235 25.01 -2.65 -11.15
C GLY A 235 24.38 -2.98 -12.50
N LEU A 236 24.72 -4.15 -13.04
CA LEU A 236 24.17 -4.65 -14.30
C LEU A 236 22.64 -4.87 -14.17
N LEU A 237 22.23 -5.48 -13.05
CA LEU A 237 20.82 -5.72 -12.76
C LEU A 237 20.01 -4.42 -12.69
N LEU A 238 20.57 -3.37 -12.06
CA LEU A 238 19.95 -2.06 -12.00
C LEU A 238 19.76 -1.45 -13.40
N CYS A 239 20.80 -1.50 -14.24
CA CYS A 239 20.69 -1.00 -15.62
C CYS A 239 19.56 -1.70 -16.37
N ARG A 240 19.50 -3.04 -16.29
CA ARG A 240 18.44 -3.84 -16.92
C ARG A 240 17.06 -3.46 -16.41
N ALA A 241 16.89 -3.40 -15.08
CA ALA A 241 15.62 -3.09 -14.45
C ALA A 241 15.11 -1.68 -14.83
N LEU A 242 16.00 -0.69 -14.90
CA LEU A 242 15.64 0.66 -15.30
C LEU A 242 15.31 0.76 -16.79
N THR A 243 16.02 0.05 -17.65
CA THR A 243 15.75 0.00 -19.10
C THR A 243 14.36 -0.62 -19.35
N GLU A 244 14.05 -1.77 -18.74
CA GLU A 244 12.72 -2.38 -18.84
C GLU A 244 11.60 -1.51 -18.23
N ALA A 245 11.92 -0.67 -17.25
CA ALA A 245 10.99 0.31 -16.70
C ALA A 245 10.81 1.57 -17.56
N GLY A 246 11.46 1.65 -18.72
CA GLY A 246 11.35 2.76 -19.68
C GLY A 246 12.30 3.94 -19.41
N VAL A 247 13.33 3.77 -18.60
CA VAL A 247 14.41 4.75 -18.42
C VAL A 247 15.41 4.57 -19.56
N THR A 248 15.33 5.42 -20.58
CA THR A 248 16.12 5.30 -21.83
C THR A 248 17.42 6.08 -21.80
N GLU A 249 17.55 7.06 -20.91
CA GLU A 249 18.78 7.85 -20.73
C GLU A 249 19.68 7.20 -19.66
N ALA A 250 20.97 7.47 -19.74
CA ALA A 250 21.92 7.02 -18.72
C ALA A 250 21.49 7.55 -17.33
N PRO A 251 21.22 6.65 -16.35
CA PRO A 251 20.65 7.06 -15.08
C PRO A 251 21.64 7.90 -14.26
N GLU A 252 21.28 9.15 -13.98
CA GLU A 252 21.99 9.96 -13.01
C GLU A 252 21.51 9.62 -11.60
N ILE A 253 22.36 8.92 -10.84
CA ILE A 253 22.07 8.50 -9.47
C ILE A 253 22.61 9.53 -8.49
N ALA A 254 21.74 10.01 -7.60
CA ALA A 254 22.10 10.81 -6.43
C ALA A 254 21.78 10.04 -5.15
N PHE A 255 22.20 10.58 -4.02
CA PHE A 255 21.97 9.97 -2.71
C PHE A 255 21.23 10.94 -1.81
N GLY A 256 20.20 10.47 -1.14
CA GLY A 256 19.48 11.21 -0.12
C GLY A 256 20.29 11.40 1.15
N GLU A 257 19.72 12.11 2.11
CA GLU A 257 20.36 12.46 3.38
C GLU A 257 20.93 11.24 4.14
N TYR A 258 20.24 10.09 4.06
CA TYR A 258 20.63 8.85 4.74
C TYR A 258 21.23 7.80 3.78
N GLY A 259 21.69 8.25 2.60
CA GLY A 259 22.39 7.39 1.66
C GLY A 259 21.50 6.55 0.75
N LYS A 260 20.18 6.70 0.77
CA LYS A 260 19.28 6.04 -0.18
C LYS A 260 19.57 6.57 -1.59
N PRO A 261 19.89 5.70 -2.58
CA PRO A 261 20.09 6.14 -3.95
C PRO A 261 18.74 6.45 -4.62
N TYR A 262 18.73 7.47 -5.48
CA TYR A 262 17.55 7.86 -6.27
C TYR A 262 17.98 8.40 -7.64
N LEU A 263 17.04 8.42 -8.61
CA LEU A 263 17.23 9.03 -9.92
C LEU A 263 17.00 10.53 -9.84
N LYS A 264 17.99 11.34 -10.25
CA LYS A 264 17.88 12.81 -10.22
C LYS A 264 16.74 13.33 -11.10
N ASN A 265 16.53 12.69 -12.24
CA ASN A 265 15.52 13.13 -13.22
C ASN A 265 14.10 12.67 -12.83
N GLY A 266 13.92 11.99 -11.69
CA GLY A 266 12.63 11.50 -11.21
C GLY A 266 12.05 10.37 -12.06
N GLY A 267 10.72 10.19 -11.98
CA GLY A 267 9.94 9.27 -12.81
C GLY A 267 9.88 7.83 -12.33
N LYS A 268 10.98 7.28 -11.80
CA LYS A 268 11.01 5.92 -11.23
C LYS A 268 11.77 5.91 -9.91
N HIS A 269 11.31 5.04 -9.02
CA HIS A 269 11.99 4.71 -7.78
C HIS A 269 12.63 3.34 -7.91
N PHE A 270 13.78 3.13 -7.28
CA PHE A 270 14.43 1.84 -7.26
C PHE A 270 15.06 1.55 -5.90
N SER A 271 15.25 0.28 -5.61
CA SER A 271 15.99 -0.20 -4.45
C SER A 271 16.82 -1.42 -4.81
N ILE A 272 17.98 -1.56 -4.17
CA ILE A 272 18.90 -2.67 -4.39
C ILE A 272 19.25 -3.31 -3.06
N SER A 273 19.31 -4.63 -3.02
CA SER A 273 19.85 -5.41 -1.91
C SER A 273 20.68 -6.58 -2.42
N HIS A 274 21.51 -7.14 -1.56
CA HIS A 274 22.28 -8.34 -1.86
C HIS A 274 22.63 -9.12 -0.58
N SER A 275 22.59 -10.44 -0.67
CA SER A 275 23.02 -11.34 0.42
C SER A 275 23.43 -12.70 -0.15
N GLY A 276 24.48 -13.31 0.40
CA GLY A 276 25.05 -14.53 -0.15
C GLY A 276 25.59 -14.32 -1.57
N ASP A 277 25.06 -15.07 -2.53
CA ASP A 277 25.41 -14.95 -3.96
C ASP A 277 24.33 -14.20 -4.78
N TRP A 278 23.30 -13.66 -4.14
CA TRP A 278 22.20 -13.00 -4.81
C TRP A 278 22.26 -11.48 -4.71
N ALA A 279 22.05 -10.82 -5.83
CA ALA A 279 21.74 -9.39 -5.91
C ALA A 279 20.28 -9.25 -6.39
N VAL A 280 19.55 -8.31 -5.80
CA VAL A 280 18.13 -8.02 -6.10
C VAL A 280 17.97 -6.54 -6.38
N CYS A 281 17.12 -6.21 -7.36
CA CYS A 281 16.70 -4.85 -7.69
C CYS A 281 15.20 -4.80 -7.85
N ALA A 282 14.55 -3.82 -7.23
CA ALA A 282 13.14 -3.53 -7.42
C ALA A 282 12.96 -2.12 -8.00
N VAL A 283 12.01 -1.96 -8.94
CA VAL A 283 11.69 -0.68 -9.60
C VAL A 283 10.17 -0.46 -9.60
N SER A 284 9.73 0.78 -9.34
CA SER A 284 8.33 1.17 -9.27
C SER A 284 8.14 2.65 -9.60
N ASP A 285 6.87 3.05 -9.82
CA ASP A 285 6.45 4.46 -9.90
C ASP A 285 6.25 5.11 -8.51
N ALA A 286 6.22 4.31 -7.45
CA ALA A 286 6.10 4.77 -6.06
C ALA A 286 7.39 4.52 -5.28
N GLU A 287 7.57 5.24 -4.17
CA GLU A 287 8.67 4.98 -3.24
C GLU A 287 8.66 3.52 -2.79
N LEU A 288 9.82 2.86 -2.90
CA LEU A 288 9.97 1.48 -2.49
C LEU A 288 11.33 1.20 -1.85
N GLY A 289 11.38 0.06 -1.18
CA GLY A 289 12.59 -0.58 -0.70
C GLY A 289 12.52 -2.08 -0.93
N CYS A 290 13.63 -2.73 -1.24
CA CYS A 290 13.73 -4.19 -1.28
C CYS A 290 14.85 -4.66 -0.37
N ASP A 291 14.69 -5.85 0.17
CA ASP A 291 15.73 -6.51 0.92
C ASP A 291 15.76 -8.01 0.64
N VAL A 292 16.95 -8.58 0.66
CA VAL A 292 17.19 -10.03 0.54
C VAL A 292 18.18 -10.46 1.59
N GLU A 293 17.88 -11.55 2.31
CA GLU A 293 18.76 -12.09 3.34
C GLU A 293 18.91 -13.61 3.23
N ARG A 294 20.17 -14.05 3.23
CA ARG A 294 20.48 -15.47 3.29
C ARG A 294 20.25 -16.02 4.69
N LEU A 295 19.50 -17.11 4.80
CA LEU A 295 19.34 -17.83 6.06
C LEU A 295 20.68 -18.40 6.51
N ARG A 296 21.14 -18.02 7.70
CA ARG A 296 22.39 -18.47 8.31
C ARG A 296 22.22 -18.54 9.83
N PRO A 297 22.93 -19.43 10.51
CA PRO A 297 22.92 -19.48 11.97
C PRO A 297 23.25 -18.10 12.56
N ILE A 298 22.43 -17.66 13.53
CA ILE A 298 22.60 -16.38 14.23
C ILE A 298 22.16 -16.52 15.68
N GLY A 299 22.84 -15.82 16.59
CA GLY A 299 22.44 -15.78 18.01
C GLY A 299 21.15 -14.95 18.18
N MET A 300 20.19 -15.46 18.97
CA MET A 300 18.89 -14.82 19.14
C MET A 300 18.92 -13.53 19.99
N ASP A 301 20.04 -13.14 20.56
CA ASP A 301 20.19 -11.83 21.25
C ASP A 301 19.99 -10.64 20.32
N VAL A 302 20.19 -10.81 19.02
CA VAL A 302 19.89 -9.78 18.01
C VAL A 302 18.40 -9.42 17.95
N THR A 303 17.51 -10.30 18.46
CA THR A 303 16.07 -10.01 18.53
C THR A 303 15.73 -8.85 19.45
N ARG A 304 16.66 -8.37 20.27
CA ARG A 304 16.48 -7.15 21.06
C ARG A 304 16.25 -5.88 20.23
N ARG A 305 16.55 -5.95 18.93
CA ARG A 305 16.33 -4.87 17.95
C ARG A 305 14.94 -4.92 17.30
N PHE A 306 14.11 -5.90 17.67
CA PHE A 306 12.75 -6.04 17.16
C PHE A 306 11.76 -5.43 18.14
N ALA A 307 10.58 -5.05 17.63
CA ALA A 307 9.46 -4.66 18.49
C ALA A 307 9.11 -5.79 19.48
N PRO A 308 8.56 -5.46 20.66
CA PRO A 308 8.31 -6.47 21.70
C PRO A 308 7.46 -7.66 21.24
N ASP A 309 6.41 -7.40 20.46
CA ASP A 309 5.51 -8.41 19.88
C ASP A 309 6.22 -9.33 18.87
N GLU A 310 7.05 -8.79 18.00
CA GLU A 310 7.85 -9.56 17.06
C GLU A 310 8.88 -10.44 17.77
N ARG A 311 9.54 -9.87 18.76
CA ARG A 311 10.52 -10.60 19.55
C ARG A 311 9.89 -11.76 20.28
N GLU A 312 8.74 -11.56 20.93
CA GLU A 312 8.00 -12.59 21.63
C GLU A 312 7.62 -13.71 20.65
N ARG A 313 7.08 -13.36 19.50
CA ARG A 313 6.70 -14.29 18.45
C ARG A 313 7.89 -15.11 17.93
N ILE A 314 9.02 -14.44 17.60
CA ILE A 314 10.23 -15.12 17.12
C ILE A 314 10.76 -16.11 18.17
N LEU A 315 10.79 -15.72 19.45
CA LEU A 315 11.33 -16.56 20.52
C LEU A 315 10.38 -17.70 20.89
N ALA A 316 9.08 -17.57 20.65
CA ALA A 316 8.09 -18.62 20.86
C ALA A 316 8.08 -19.70 19.75
N GLU A 317 8.64 -19.40 18.57
CA GLU A 317 8.72 -20.37 17.48
C GLU A 317 9.63 -21.56 17.81
N PRO A 318 9.29 -22.78 17.31
CA PRO A 318 10.18 -23.93 17.35
C PRO A 318 11.54 -23.64 16.72
N ASP A 319 12.61 -24.28 17.19
CA ASP A 319 13.99 -24.03 16.72
C ASP A 319 14.12 -24.22 15.21
N GLU A 320 13.38 -25.15 14.62
CA GLU A 320 13.40 -25.47 13.18
C GLU A 320 12.87 -24.33 12.30
N THR A 321 11.89 -23.58 12.78
CA THR A 321 11.20 -22.48 12.04
C THR A 321 11.62 -21.09 12.49
N ARG A 322 12.17 -20.97 13.71
CA ARG A 322 12.57 -19.71 14.34
C ARG A 322 13.49 -18.87 13.48
N LEU A 323 14.49 -19.51 12.90
CA LEU A 323 15.46 -18.81 12.05
C LEU A 323 14.80 -18.22 10.79
N GLY A 324 13.88 -18.96 10.18
CA GLY A 324 13.10 -18.49 9.03
C GLY A 324 12.25 -17.28 9.39
N LEU A 325 11.51 -17.35 10.51
CA LEU A 325 10.70 -16.22 10.98
C LEU A 325 11.56 -14.99 11.32
N PHE A 326 12.72 -15.19 11.96
CA PHE A 326 13.66 -14.11 12.25
C PHE A 326 14.09 -13.38 10.97
N PHE A 327 14.58 -14.10 9.96
CA PHE A 327 15.05 -13.48 8.72
C PHE A 327 13.90 -12.87 7.91
N ARG A 328 12.72 -13.48 7.94
CA ARG A 328 11.52 -12.89 7.33
C ARG A 328 11.19 -11.53 7.94
N CYS A 329 11.07 -11.44 9.27
CA CYS A 329 10.80 -10.18 9.96
C CYS A 329 11.91 -9.15 9.71
N TRP A 330 13.16 -9.57 9.73
CA TRP A 330 14.31 -8.70 9.43
C TRP A 330 14.23 -8.12 8.03
N THR A 331 14.02 -8.98 7.02
CA THR A 331 13.92 -8.58 5.61
C THR A 331 12.74 -7.62 5.37
N LEU A 332 11.60 -7.84 6.02
CA LEU A 332 10.46 -6.91 5.99
C LEU A 332 10.84 -5.55 6.58
N LYS A 333 11.49 -5.51 7.75
CA LYS A 333 11.95 -4.25 8.38
C LYS A 333 12.94 -3.48 7.52
N GLU A 334 13.96 -4.18 7.00
CA GLU A 334 14.97 -3.58 6.12
C GLU A 334 14.33 -3.02 4.83
N SER A 335 13.39 -3.75 4.22
CA SER A 335 12.68 -3.27 3.04
C SER A 335 11.88 -2.01 3.33
N PHE A 336 11.19 -1.92 4.49
CA PHE A 336 10.47 -0.74 4.93
C PHE A 336 11.42 0.45 5.21
N MET A 337 12.51 0.23 5.94
CA MET A 337 13.51 1.28 6.21
C MET A 337 14.13 1.83 4.92
N LYS A 338 14.34 0.96 3.92
CA LYS A 338 14.80 1.36 2.57
C LYS A 338 13.70 2.12 1.81
N ALA A 339 12.42 1.71 1.94
CA ALA A 339 11.30 2.40 1.32
C ALA A 339 11.16 3.83 1.85
N THR A 340 11.15 3.99 3.16
CA THR A 340 11.01 5.31 3.83
C THR A 340 12.28 6.18 3.73
N GLY A 341 13.41 5.59 3.38
CA GLY A 341 14.69 6.30 3.30
C GLY A 341 15.31 6.67 4.66
N LEU A 342 14.75 6.19 5.77
CA LEU A 342 15.24 6.48 7.13
C LEU A 342 16.58 5.81 7.45
N GLY A 343 16.95 4.77 6.69
CA GLY A 343 18.18 4.02 6.89
C GLY A 343 18.25 3.39 8.30
N MET A 344 19.47 3.06 8.74
CA MET A 344 19.72 2.46 10.06
C MET A 344 19.48 3.40 11.26
N ARG A 345 19.02 4.63 11.03
CA ARG A 345 18.58 5.54 12.10
C ARG A 345 17.14 5.30 12.53
N ALA A 346 16.33 4.56 11.74
CA ALA A 346 15.06 4.08 12.24
C ALA A 346 15.35 3.14 13.42
N GLU A 347 14.83 3.48 14.59
CA GLU A 347 14.82 2.57 15.72
C GLU A 347 13.97 1.37 15.30
N THR A 348 14.62 0.25 15.05
CA THR A 348 13.98 -0.96 14.48
C THR A 348 12.97 -1.58 15.43
N ASP A 349 13.01 -1.24 16.71
CA ASP A 349 12.05 -1.61 17.75
C ASP A 349 10.85 -0.62 17.88
N ALA A 350 10.93 0.54 17.21
CA ALA A 350 9.86 1.55 17.25
C ALA A 350 8.66 1.22 16.35
N PHE A 351 8.75 0.22 15.49
CA PHE A 351 7.65 -0.22 14.64
C PHE A 351 7.63 -1.75 14.51
N SER A 352 6.43 -2.31 14.34
CA SER A 352 6.23 -3.75 14.15
C SER A 352 5.78 -4.04 12.72
N VAL A 353 6.37 -5.07 12.10
CA VAL A 353 5.89 -5.64 10.83
C VAL A 353 4.92 -6.81 11.05
N ALA A 354 4.63 -7.19 12.31
CA ALA A 354 3.67 -8.25 12.61
C ALA A 354 2.27 -7.95 12.06
N ALA A 355 1.86 -6.68 12.05
CA ALA A 355 0.60 -6.26 11.44
C ALA A 355 0.54 -6.51 9.93
N ALA A 356 1.68 -6.60 9.23
CA ALA A 356 1.73 -6.94 7.82
C ALA A 356 1.25 -8.38 7.53
N ASP A 357 1.30 -9.28 8.51
CA ASP A 357 0.81 -10.65 8.36
C ASP A 357 -0.72 -10.71 8.21
N GLU A 358 -1.43 -9.77 8.82
CA GLU A 358 -2.89 -9.74 8.80
C GLU A 358 -3.43 -8.88 7.63
N THR A 359 -2.76 -7.78 7.34
CA THR A 359 -3.26 -6.76 6.41
C THR A 359 -2.42 -6.58 5.15
N GLY A 360 -1.19 -7.11 5.12
CA GLY A 360 -0.20 -6.86 4.07
C GLY A 360 0.34 -5.41 4.08
N VAL A 361 -0.02 -4.60 5.07
CA VAL A 361 0.27 -3.16 5.13
C VAL A 361 0.72 -2.76 6.52
N ILE A 362 1.68 -1.85 6.62
CA ILE A 362 1.98 -1.12 7.86
C ILE A 362 1.88 0.38 7.63
N ARG A 363 1.70 1.12 8.73
CA ARG A 363 1.71 2.59 8.71
C ARG A 363 3.02 3.11 9.30
N SER A 364 3.63 4.06 8.59
CA SER A 364 4.77 4.81 9.10
C SER A 364 4.33 5.87 10.12
N ALA A 365 5.29 6.37 10.90
CA ALA A 365 5.02 7.40 11.92
C ALA A 365 4.41 8.70 11.36
N ASP A 366 4.63 9.00 10.08
CA ASP A 366 4.01 10.11 9.36
C ASP A 366 2.62 9.77 8.79
N GLY A 367 2.09 8.57 9.09
CA GLY A 367 0.76 8.11 8.73
C GLY A 367 0.62 7.57 7.30
N ARG A 368 1.73 7.46 6.53
CA ARG A 368 1.69 6.86 5.20
C ARG A 368 1.57 5.33 5.30
N SER A 369 0.78 4.75 4.42
CA SER A 369 0.66 3.30 4.27
C SER A 369 1.80 2.75 3.42
N PHE A 370 2.28 1.56 3.79
CA PHE A 370 3.29 0.81 3.05
C PHE A 370 2.87 -0.64 2.95
N ALA A 371 2.72 -1.12 1.73
CA ALA A 371 2.36 -2.50 1.44
C ALA A 371 3.60 -3.36 1.19
N PHE A 372 3.51 -4.65 1.50
CA PHE A 372 4.59 -5.62 1.35
C PHE A 372 4.26 -6.69 0.33
N TRP A 373 5.31 -7.19 -0.29
CA TRP A 373 5.33 -8.40 -1.10
C TRP A 373 6.57 -9.21 -0.72
N GLU A 374 6.40 -10.52 -0.62
CA GLU A 374 7.44 -11.47 -0.26
C GLU A 374 7.56 -12.56 -1.33
N SER A 375 8.75 -13.14 -1.47
CA SER A 375 8.97 -14.30 -2.32
C SER A 375 9.89 -15.33 -1.65
N GLY A 376 9.51 -16.59 -1.77
CA GLY A 376 10.33 -17.75 -1.38
C GLY A 376 11.07 -18.41 -2.55
N GLU A 377 11.09 -17.79 -3.73
CA GLU A 377 11.68 -18.37 -4.95
C GLU A 377 13.20 -18.40 -4.94
N LEU A 378 13.88 -17.62 -4.07
CA LEU A 378 15.34 -17.65 -3.92
C LEU A 378 15.74 -18.70 -2.88
N PRO A 379 16.37 -19.83 -3.27
CA PRO A 379 16.68 -20.91 -2.34
C PRO A 379 17.52 -20.44 -1.15
N GLY A 380 17.04 -20.73 0.06
CA GLY A 380 17.73 -20.39 1.32
C GLY A 380 17.82 -18.89 1.62
N HIS A 381 16.95 -18.09 1.03
CA HIS A 381 16.87 -16.64 1.26
C HIS A 381 15.44 -16.20 1.56
N CYS A 382 15.30 -15.12 2.33
CA CYS A 382 14.09 -14.32 2.43
C CYS A 382 14.24 -13.11 1.50
N LEU A 383 13.18 -12.79 0.77
CA LEU A 383 13.09 -11.62 -0.11
C LEU A 383 11.81 -10.88 0.21
N ALA A 384 11.91 -9.58 0.46
CA ALA A 384 10.77 -8.70 0.64
C ALA A 384 10.93 -7.40 -0.15
N VAL A 385 9.80 -6.89 -0.62
CA VAL A 385 9.66 -5.55 -1.20
C VAL A 385 8.58 -4.81 -0.43
N CYS A 386 8.87 -3.57 -0.10
CA CYS A 386 7.95 -2.65 0.57
C CYS A 386 7.77 -1.42 -0.32
N ALA A 387 6.54 -0.97 -0.55
CA ALA A 387 6.26 0.22 -1.34
C ALA A 387 5.18 1.09 -0.73
N ALA A 388 5.29 2.41 -0.93
CA ALA A 388 4.29 3.37 -0.46
C ALA A 388 2.95 3.15 -1.17
N GLY A 389 1.91 2.82 -0.43
CA GLY A 389 0.56 2.51 -0.90
C GLY A 389 -0.11 1.44 -0.05
N ASP A 390 -1.38 1.20 -0.30
CA ASP A 390 -2.18 0.23 0.47
C ASP A 390 -2.13 -1.20 -0.11
N ARG A 391 -1.57 -1.37 -1.30
CA ARG A 391 -1.40 -2.67 -1.95
C ARG A 391 -0.18 -2.65 -2.86
N LEU A 392 0.58 -3.73 -2.86
CA LEU A 392 1.72 -3.96 -3.74
C LEU A 392 1.50 -5.22 -4.58
N ALA A 393 1.51 -5.04 -5.89
CA ALA A 393 1.60 -6.14 -6.86
C ALA A 393 3.03 -6.19 -7.38
N ALA A 394 3.71 -7.29 -7.15
CA ALA A 394 5.07 -7.49 -7.62
C ALA A 394 5.26 -8.90 -8.18
N GLY A 395 6.27 -9.08 -9.04
CA GLY A 395 6.66 -10.37 -9.57
C GLY A 395 8.18 -10.44 -9.70
N LEU A 396 8.76 -11.58 -9.30
CA LEU A 396 10.20 -11.82 -9.38
C LEU A 396 10.57 -12.35 -10.78
N LYS A 397 11.57 -11.72 -11.40
CA LYS A 397 12.25 -12.20 -12.60
C LYS A 397 13.69 -12.55 -12.23
N ILE A 398 14.00 -13.84 -12.26
CA ILE A 398 15.40 -14.30 -12.10
C ILE A 398 16.06 -14.20 -13.46
N VAL A 399 17.18 -13.46 -13.52
CA VAL A 399 17.93 -13.20 -14.75
C VAL A 399 19.28 -13.90 -14.67
N ASP A 400 19.70 -14.50 -15.77
CA ASP A 400 21.03 -15.08 -15.86
C ASP A 400 22.10 -13.99 -16.07
N ILE A 401 23.29 -14.20 -15.51
CA ILE A 401 24.38 -13.23 -15.62
C ILE A 401 24.85 -13.06 -17.07
N GLU A 402 24.82 -14.11 -17.87
CA GLU A 402 25.22 -14.04 -19.28
C GLU A 402 24.18 -13.24 -20.10
N GLU A 403 22.90 -13.36 -19.77
CA GLU A 403 21.82 -12.56 -20.37
C GLU A 403 22.05 -11.07 -20.10
N LEU A 404 22.41 -10.71 -18.84
CA LEU A 404 22.75 -9.32 -18.48
C LEU A 404 23.95 -8.78 -19.26
N LEU A 405 24.89 -9.64 -19.61
CA LEU A 405 26.09 -9.26 -20.34
C LEU A 405 25.88 -9.11 -21.85
N THR A 406 24.93 -9.84 -22.43
CA THR A 406 24.63 -9.77 -23.87
C THR A 406 23.80 -8.56 -24.25
N GLU A 407 22.90 -8.13 -23.39
CA GLU A 407 22.00 -7.00 -23.65
C GLU A 407 22.59 -5.63 -23.28
N ASN A 408 23.59 -5.59 -22.40
CA ASN A 408 24.31 -4.36 -22.05
C ASN A 408 25.43 -3.98 -23.07
N THR A 409 25.49 -4.61 -24.24
CA THR A 409 26.41 -4.27 -25.32
C THR A 409 25.86 -3.22 -26.32
N GLY A 410 24.83 -2.46 -25.96
CA GLY A 410 24.40 -1.27 -26.68
C GLY A 410 25.38 -0.09 -26.44
N PRO A 411 25.51 0.83 -27.42
CA PRO A 411 26.61 1.79 -27.56
C PRO A 411 26.74 2.75 -26.39
#